data_649ef85bfde984a87b834f288166ea24
#
_entry.id   649ef85bfde984a87b834f288166ea24
#
_cell.length_a   1.000
_cell.length_b   1.000
_cell.length_c   1.000
_cell.angle_alpha   90.00
_cell.angle_beta   90.00
_cell.angle_gamma   90.00
#
_symmetry.space_group_name_H-M   'P 1'
#
loop_
_entity.id
_entity.type
_entity.pdbx_description
1 polymer ?
#
loop_
_entity_poly.entity_id
_entity_poly.type
_entity_poly.pdbx_seq_one_letter_code
_entity_poly.pdbx_strand_id
1 'polypeptide(L)'
;MNLRQKIEQEIRECGPLPFSRYMEMCLYDPELGYYSRNAEKFGKAGDFYTSSDVHAVFGRLLARQFEEIWRALGSPADIELVELGPGRGLFAQDVLDWSEKKFPELCRALRYTLDERSSSLRAGLEARFLERIEGGKVTLLPRDSVGSGQAVHLEDPMREDVSAKADSSHLLAARTRLRTAQNDNFKIVPGAAEGQGHGSEWEGRGFSRAKQHHTMRRALAAEVPLIVFANEFFDALPVEVLSEKGSLRIASRDGRFVEEWAEPSEEELGFLDRYSVHPAGQERTEVALLSQGTMSELAALIEHGFFVVIDYGYTRKEQLDGRHLDTIMTYRQHSASPDPYQAPGEQDITAHVNFTALTAGAEQGGMQVYPVLTQSQFLLGIGEANQFADAFEDCRLPQERAKVALQLKHLVTPSGMGETFHVLIGSKGVDRDLMSGLSGLSFGNNGMQV
;
A
#
# COMPACT_ATOMS: atom_id res chain seq x y z
N MET A 1 -13.85 -5.81 27.30
CA MET A 1 -12.45 -5.36 27.49
C MET A 1 -12.20 -4.26 26.48
N ASN A 2 -11.62 -3.10 26.89
CA ASN A 2 -11.26 -2.07 25.91
C ASN A 2 -9.87 -2.35 25.32
N LEU A 3 -9.48 -1.62 24.26
CA LEU A 3 -8.22 -1.88 23.56
C LEU A 3 -6.99 -1.70 24.48
N ARG A 4 -6.99 -0.67 25.34
CA ARG A 4 -5.92 -0.48 26.34
C ARG A 4 -5.72 -1.72 27.20
N GLN A 5 -6.80 -2.29 27.72
CA GLN A 5 -6.74 -3.51 28.53
C GLN A 5 -6.23 -4.72 27.75
N LYS A 6 -6.58 -4.80 26.45
CA LYS A 6 -6.10 -5.85 25.54
C LYS A 6 -4.60 -5.74 25.30
N ILE A 7 -4.11 -4.53 25.05
CA ILE A 7 -2.67 -4.25 24.90
C ILE A 7 -1.92 -4.54 26.22
N GLU A 8 -2.44 -4.08 27.35
CA GLU A 8 -1.85 -4.37 28.68
C GLU A 8 -1.82 -5.86 29.00
N GLN A 9 -2.80 -6.63 28.55
CA GLN A 9 -2.80 -8.07 28.71
C GLN A 9 -1.69 -8.70 27.86
N GLU A 10 -1.55 -8.30 26.59
CA GLU A 10 -0.49 -8.82 25.71
C GLU A 10 0.91 -8.47 26.26
N ILE A 11 1.09 -7.25 26.82
CA ILE A 11 2.33 -6.86 27.52
C ILE A 11 2.61 -7.75 28.74
N ARG A 12 1.59 -8.10 29.54
CA ARG A 12 1.79 -9.02 30.69
C ARG A 12 2.17 -10.43 30.27
N GLU A 13 1.66 -10.89 29.15
CA GLU A 13 1.89 -12.25 28.64
C GLU A 13 3.22 -12.38 27.90
N CYS A 14 3.59 -11.37 27.11
CA CYS A 14 4.72 -11.43 26.18
C CYS A 14 5.90 -10.50 26.55
N GLY A 15 5.73 -9.64 27.57
CA GLY A 15 6.68 -8.56 27.86
C GLY A 15 6.43 -7.30 27.01
N PRO A 16 7.33 -6.31 27.07
CA PRO A 16 7.21 -5.07 26.32
C PRO A 16 7.08 -5.32 24.81
N LEU A 17 6.05 -4.72 24.16
CA LEU A 17 5.73 -4.94 22.76
C LEU A 17 6.61 -4.07 21.84
N PRO A 18 7.01 -4.56 20.66
CA PRO A 18 7.52 -3.72 19.59
C PRO A 18 6.55 -2.58 19.25
N PHE A 19 7.08 -1.40 18.85
CA PHE A 19 6.21 -0.29 18.48
C PHE A 19 5.29 -0.63 17.30
N SER A 20 5.80 -1.37 16.32
CA SER A 20 5.00 -1.89 15.21
C SER A 20 3.79 -2.70 15.68
N ARG A 21 3.96 -3.56 16.69
CA ARG A 21 2.86 -4.34 17.24
C ARG A 21 1.85 -3.48 17.97
N TYR A 22 2.31 -2.49 18.72
CA TYR A 22 1.45 -1.51 19.38
C TYR A 22 0.62 -0.73 18.33
N MET A 23 1.26 -0.21 17.28
CA MET A 23 0.61 0.51 16.19
C MET A 23 -0.40 -0.39 15.47
N GLU A 24 -0.03 -1.64 15.18
CA GLU A 24 -0.92 -2.62 14.57
C GLU A 24 -2.21 -2.83 15.39
N MET A 25 -2.08 -3.02 16.71
CA MET A 25 -3.24 -3.18 17.58
C MET A 25 -4.11 -1.93 17.60
N CYS A 26 -3.49 -0.73 17.65
CA CYS A 26 -4.22 0.53 17.67
C CYS A 26 -5.03 0.77 16.39
N LEU A 27 -4.48 0.42 15.24
CA LEU A 27 -5.09 0.69 13.95
C LEU A 27 -6.01 -0.43 13.48
N TYR A 28 -5.59 -1.69 13.63
CA TYR A 28 -6.15 -2.84 12.93
C TYR A 28 -6.78 -3.91 13.82
N ASP A 29 -6.88 -3.71 15.15
CA ASP A 29 -7.64 -4.68 15.96
C ASP A 29 -9.04 -4.85 15.38
N PRO A 30 -9.52 -6.11 15.16
CA PRO A 30 -10.75 -6.37 14.42
C PRO A 30 -12.02 -5.71 14.99
N GLU A 31 -12.05 -5.47 16.31
CA GLU A 31 -13.21 -4.92 17.01
C GLU A 31 -12.98 -3.50 17.54
N LEU A 32 -11.72 -3.22 17.94
CA LEU A 32 -11.39 -2.06 18.76
C LEU A 32 -10.38 -1.11 18.07
N GLY A 33 -9.83 -1.51 16.93
CA GLY A 33 -8.88 -0.71 16.16
C GLY A 33 -9.56 0.49 15.49
N TYR A 34 -8.75 1.51 15.22
CA TYR A 34 -9.21 2.77 14.64
C TYR A 34 -10.00 2.58 13.34
N TYR A 35 -9.46 1.81 12.39
CA TYR A 35 -10.11 1.53 11.11
C TYR A 35 -11.31 0.58 11.22
N SER A 36 -11.42 -0.20 12.31
CA SER A 36 -12.55 -1.10 12.52
C SER A 36 -13.78 -0.40 13.07
N ARG A 37 -13.60 0.67 13.86
CA ARG A 37 -14.66 1.35 14.60
C ARG A 37 -15.31 2.55 13.87
N ASN A 38 -14.64 3.16 12.92
CA ASN A 38 -14.89 4.56 12.59
C ASN A 38 -15.23 4.86 11.12
N ALA A 39 -16.10 4.06 10.47
CA ALA A 39 -16.55 4.38 9.11
C ALA A 39 -17.16 5.80 8.97
N GLU A 40 -17.77 6.33 10.03
CA GLU A 40 -18.39 7.66 10.03
C GLU A 40 -17.38 8.81 10.20
N LYS A 41 -16.14 8.51 10.63
CA LYS A 41 -15.12 9.55 10.94
C LYS A 41 -14.26 9.96 9.75
N PHE A 42 -14.47 9.39 8.56
CA PHE A 42 -13.76 9.79 7.35
C PHE A 42 -14.46 10.95 6.64
N GLY A 43 -13.71 11.96 6.19
CA GLY A 43 -14.17 13.11 5.42
C GLY A 43 -14.44 14.37 6.25
N LYS A 44 -15.22 15.32 5.71
CA LYS A 44 -15.42 16.67 6.28
C LYS A 44 -15.87 16.73 7.74
N ALA A 45 -16.42 15.65 8.27
CA ALA A 45 -16.77 15.48 9.68
C ALA A 45 -15.78 14.55 10.43
N GLY A 46 -14.75 14.04 9.76
CA GLY A 46 -13.80 13.05 10.27
C GLY A 46 -12.43 13.63 10.60
N ASP A 47 -11.57 12.79 11.14
CA ASP A 47 -10.26 13.18 11.66
C ASP A 47 -9.24 13.53 10.55
N PHE A 48 -9.48 13.12 9.31
CA PHE A 48 -8.54 13.19 8.20
C PHE A 48 -9.16 13.65 6.88
N TYR A 49 -8.38 14.41 6.08
CA TYR A 49 -8.69 14.75 4.70
C TYR A 49 -7.64 14.11 3.79
N THR A 50 -8.02 13.12 2.99
CA THR A 50 -7.16 12.56 1.96
C THR A 50 -7.21 13.40 0.67
N SER A 51 -6.23 13.22 -0.23
CA SER A 51 -6.22 13.85 -1.56
C SER A 51 -7.53 13.62 -2.31
N SER A 52 -8.11 12.42 -2.17
CA SER A 52 -9.37 12.02 -2.80
C SER A 52 -10.61 12.60 -2.10
N ASP A 53 -10.53 12.82 -0.79
CA ASP A 53 -11.63 13.47 -0.05
C ASP A 53 -11.79 14.94 -0.42
N VAL A 54 -10.72 15.54 -0.87
CA VAL A 54 -10.70 16.97 -1.15
C VAL A 54 -11.21 17.27 -2.55
N HIS A 55 -10.94 16.42 -3.58
CA HIS A 55 -11.17 16.90 -4.95
C HIS A 55 -11.32 15.82 -6.02
N ALA A 56 -12.44 15.79 -6.73
CA ALA A 56 -12.64 15.04 -7.96
C ALA A 56 -11.57 15.35 -9.06
N VAL A 57 -10.89 16.50 -8.98
CA VAL A 57 -9.78 16.87 -9.87
C VAL A 57 -8.63 15.85 -9.80
N PHE A 58 -8.32 15.35 -8.61
CA PHE A 58 -7.29 14.33 -8.42
C PHE A 58 -7.64 13.04 -9.18
N GLY A 59 -8.83 12.49 -8.96
CA GLY A 59 -9.30 11.29 -9.66
C GLY A 59 -9.35 11.47 -11.18
N ARG A 60 -9.71 12.65 -11.68
CA ARG A 60 -9.75 12.96 -13.11
C ARG A 60 -8.36 12.97 -13.74
N LEU A 61 -7.37 13.57 -13.09
CA LEU A 61 -5.98 13.57 -13.55
C LEU A 61 -5.42 12.15 -13.56
N LEU A 62 -5.67 11.38 -12.49
CA LEU A 62 -5.22 9.98 -12.43
C LEU A 62 -5.93 9.08 -13.46
N ALA A 63 -7.22 9.32 -13.75
CA ALA A 63 -7.93 8.59 -14.80
C ALA A 63 -7.24 8.78 -16.18
N ARG A 64 -6.72 9.98 -16.48
CA ARG A 64 -5.89 10.22 -17.66
C ARG A 64 -4.60 9.42 -17.61
N GLN A 65 -3.90 9.43 -16.47
CA GLN A 65 -2.67 8.66 -16.34
C GLN A 65 -2.90 7.15 -16.51
N PHE A 66 -4.01 6.63 -16.00
CA PHE A 66 -4.38 5.23 -16.19
C PHE A 66 -4.73 4.91 -17.65
N GLU A 67 -5.32 5.86 -18.37
CA GLU A 67 -5.57 5.72 -19.82
C GLU A 67 -4.26 5.70 -20.60
N GLU A 68 -3.29 6.54 -20.27
CA GLU A 68 -1.95 6.50 -20.87
C GLU A 68 -1.23 5.19 -20.57
N ILE A 69 -1.32 4.68 -19.32
CA ILE A 69 -0.78 3.37 -18.93
C ILE A 69 -1.46 2.26 -19.73
N TRP A 70 -2.80 2.28 -19.87
CA TRP A 70 -3.53 1.31 -20.67
C TRP A 70 -3.07 1.29 -22.14
N ARG A 71 -2.83 2.45 -22.75
CA ARG A 71 -2.25 2.56 -24.10
C ARG A 71 -0.82 2.02 -24.16
N ALA A 72 0.01 2.34 -23.16
CA ALA A 72 1.38 1.82 -23.08
C ALA A 72 1.42 0.28 -22.95
N LEU A 73 0.38 -0.33 -22.35
CA LEU A 73 0.18 -1.78 -22.29
C LEU A 73 -0.38 -2.38 -23.58
N GLY A 74 -0.53 -1.58 -24.66
CA GLY A 74 -1.02 -2.02 -25.96
C GLY A 74 -2.55 -2.00 -26.09
N SER A 75 -3.25 -1.24 -25.26
CA SER A 75 -4.72 -1.11 -25.25
C SER A 75 -5.43 -2.47 -25.15
N PRO A 76 -5.13 -3.28 -24.14
CA PRO A 76 -5.73 -4.61 -23.98
C PRO A 76 -7.26 -4.52 -23.85
N ALA A 77 -7.95 -5.58 -24.31
CA ALA A 77 -9.41 -5.68 -24.23
C ALA A 77 -9.91 -5.75 -22.77
N ASP A 78 -9.10 -6.32 -21.89
CA ASP A 78 -9.34 -6.38 -20.44
C ASP A 78 -8.09 -5.89 -19.70
N ILE A 79 -8.28 -5.03 -18.71
CA ILE A 79 -7.26 -4.56 -17.79
C ILE A 79 -7.85 -4.47 -16.40
N GLU A 80 -7.08 -4.85 -15.39
CA GLU A 80 -7.51 -4.73 -13.98
C GLU A 80 -6.78 -3.58 -13.29
N LEU A 81 -7.53 -2.76 -12.56
CA LEU A 81 -7.00 -1.77 -11.63
C LEU A 81 -7.40 -2.19 -10.20
N VAL A 82 -6.40 -2.43 -9.37
CA VAL A 82 -6.59 -2.76 -7.95
C VAL A 82 -6.21 -1.55 -7.12
N GLU A 83 -7.16 -1.02 -6.35
CA GLU A 83 -6.94 0.05 -5.39
C GLU A 83 -6.80 -0.55 -3.98
N LEU A 84 -5.68 -0.24 -3.33
CA LEU A 84 -5.38 -0.63 -1.96
C LEU A 84 -5.88 0.45 -0.99
N GLY A 85 -6.67 0.06 0.00
CA GLY A 85 -7.20 0.99 1.00
C GLY A 85 -8.11 2.08 0.42
N PRO A 86 -9.14 1.74 -0.39
CA PRO A 86 -10.00 2.74 -1.05
C PRO A 86 -10.81 3.61 -0.08
N GLY A 87 -10.82 3.27 1.20
CA GLY A 87 -11.58 4.00 2.20
C GLY A 87 -13.06 4.13 1.83
N ARG A 88 -13.54 5.35 1.62
CA ARG A 88 -14.94 5.62 1.18
C ARG A 88 -15.18 5.41 -0.31
N GLY A 89 -14.15 5.10 -1.10
CA GLY A 89 -14.26 4.86 -2.54
C GLY A 89 -14.53 6.10 -3.39
N LEU A 90 -14.19 7.30 -2.90
CA LEU A 90 -14.39 8.54 -3.65
C LEU A 90 -13.47 8.60 -4.86
N PHE A 91 -12.21 8.20 -4.70
CA PHE A 91 -11.25 8.14 -5.79
C PHE A 91 -11.70 7.17 -6.88
N ALA A 92 -12.07 5.93 -6.51
CA ALA A 92 -12.60 4.95 -7.46
C ALA A 92 -13.82 5.50 -8.23
N GLN A 93 -14.72 6.19 -7.53
CA GLN A 93 -15.89 6.80 -8.17
C GLN A 93 -15.48 7.86 -9.20
N ASP A 94 -14.58 8.79 -8.83
CA ASP A 94 -14.13 9.87 -9.70
C ASP A 94 -13.40 9.31 -10.95
N VAL A 95 -12.54 8.30 -10.76
CA VAL A 95 -11.84 7.62 -11.88
C VAL A 95 -12.83 6.94 -12.82
N LEU A 96 -13.80 6.19 -12.27
CA LEU A 96 -14.78 5.47 -13.08
C LEU A 96 -15.71 6.44 -13.83
N ASP A 97 -16.25 7.46 -13.14
CA ASP A 97 -17.13 8.47 -13.75
C ASP A 97 -16.41 9.25 -14.86
N TRP A 98 -15.15 9.62 -14.61
CA TRP A 98 -14.36 10.34 -15.60
C TRP A 98 -13.95 9.46 -16.78
N SER A 99 -13.58 8.22 -16.53
CA SER A 99 -13.25 7.25 -17.58
C SER A 99 -14.45 6.97 -18.48
N GLU A 100 -15.64 6.81 -17.92
CA GLU A 100 -16.88 6.62 -18.68
C GLU A 100 -17.15 7.82 -19.61
N LYS A 101 -16.91 9.03 -19.13
CA LYS A 101 -17.14 10.25 -19.88
C LYS A 101 -16.08 10.53 -20.93
N LYS A 102 -14.79 10.28 -20.63
CA LYS A 102 -13.65 10.76 -21.44
C LYS A 102 -12.87 9.67 -22.15
N PHE A 103 -12.83 8.47 -21.57
CA PHE A 103 -12.03 7.35 -22.03
C PHE A 103 -12.88 6.09 -22.21
N PRO A 104 -13.91 6.12 -23.09
CA PRO A 104 -14.88 5.04 -23.18
C PRO A 104 -14.27 3.69 -23.58
N GLU A 105 -13.12 3.69 -24.26
CA GLU A 105 -12.39 2.46 -24.60
C GLU A 105 -11.71 1.86 -23.39
N LEU A 106 -10.97 2.66 -22.61
CA LEU A 106 -10.47 2.26 -21.31
C LEU A 106 -11.62 1.82 -20.39
N CYS A 107 -12.68 2.60 -20.30
CA CYS A 107 -13.81 2.28 -19.44
C CYS A 107 -14.42 0.91 -19.79
N ARG A 108 -14.49 0.53 -21.06
CA ARG A 108 -14.96 -0.83 -21.45
C ARG A 108 -14.00 -1.92 -21.02
N ALA A 109 -12.70 -1.71 -21.20
CA ALA A 109 -11.65 -2.67 -20.85
C ALA A 109 -11.43 -2.82 -19.34
N LEU A 110 -11.63 -1.74 -18.59
CA LEU A 110 -11.28 -1.64 -17.16
C LEU A 110 -12.20 -2.49 -16.27
N ARG A 111 -11.60 -3.31 -15.43
CA ARG A 111 -12.20 -3.90 -14.21
C ARG A 111 -11.55 -3.23 -13.01
N TYR A 112 -12.36 -2.80 -12.04
CA TYR A 112 -11.87 -2.08 -10.87
C TYR A 112 -12.07 -2.92 -9.62
N THR A 113 -10.98 -3.26 -8.95
CA THR A 113 -10.99 -4.08 -7.74
C THR A 113 -10.60 -3.23 -6.54
N LEU A 114 -11.39 -3.32 -5.47
CA LEU A 114 -11.22 -2.59 -4.22
C LEU A 114 -10.75 -3.55 -3.12
N ASP A 115 -9.56 -3.29 -2.55
CA ASP A 115 -9.02 -4.03 -1.40
C ASP A 115 -9.17 -3.20 -0.13
N GLU A 116 -10.30 -3.39 0.58
CA GLU A 116 -10.63 -2.71 1.84
C GLU A 116 -10.76 -3.73 2.98
N ARG A 117 -10.08 -3.46 4.10
CA ARG A 117 -10.10 -4.35 5.27
C ARG A 117 -11.19 -4.02 6.28
N SER A 118 -11.54 -2.76 6.43
CA SER A 118 -12.57 -2.31 7.36
C SER A 118 -13.94 -2.82 6.96
N SER A 119 -14.61 -3.60 7.82
CA SER A 119 -15.96 -4.12 7.56
C SER A 119 -16.98 -3.00 7.38
N SER A 120 -16.83 -1.93 8.13
CA SER A 120 -17.73 -0.79 8.09
C SER A 120 -17.55 0.01 6.79
N LEU A 121 -16.32 0.25 6.34
CA LEU A 121 -16.04 0.89 5.05
C LEU A 121 -16.50 0.02 3.87
N ARG A 122 -16.30 -1.30 3.94
CA ARG A 122 -16.79 -2.24 2.91
C ARG A 122 -18.28 -2.14 2.68
N ALA A 123 -19.10 -2.10 3.76
CA ALA A 123 -20.54 -1.92 3.62
C ALA A 123 -20.89 -0.61 2.90
N GLY A 124 -20.13 0.45 3.16
CA GLY A 124 -20.28 1.72 2.44
C GLY A 124 -19.89 1.62 0.96
N LEU A 125 -18.83 0.88 0.64
CA LEU A 125 -18.39 0.61 -0.74
C LEU A 125 -19.40 -0.24 -1.50
N GLU A 126 -19.92 -1.30 -0.89
CA GLU A 126 -20.99 -2.15 -1.47
C GLU A 126 -22.21 -1.32 -1.84
N ALA A 127 -22.67 -0.44 -0.94
CA ALA A 127 -23.79 0.45 -1.22
C ALA A 127 -23.49 1.48 -2.31
N ARG A 128 -22.28 2.06 -2.31
CA ARG A 128 -21.86 3.07 -3.30
C ARG A 128 -21.74 2.52 -4.71
N PHE A 129 -21.21 1.31 -4.84
CA PHE A 129 -20.89 0.70 -6.13
C PHE A 129 -21.87 -0.42 -6.52
N LEU A 130 -23.06 -0.52 -5.89
CA LEU A 130 -23.99 -1.63 -6.08
C LEU A 130 -24.24 -1.94 -7.56
N GLU A 131 -24.67 -0.97 -8.36
CA GLU A 131 -24.96 -1.16 -9.79
C GLU A 131 -23.71 -1.59 -10.59
N ARG A 132 -22.53 -1.07 -10.23
CA ARG A 132 -21.27 -1.43 -10.88
C ARG A 132 -20.77 -2.80 -10.46
N ILE A 133 -21.07 -3.23 -9.26
CA ILE A 133 -20.75 -4.58 -8.75
C ILE A 133 -21.67 -5.58 -9.45
N GLU A 134 -22.97 -5.33 -9.52
CA GLU A 134 -23.93 -6.18 -10.24
C GLU A 134 -23.61 -6.27 -11.74
N GLY A 135 -23.12 -5.19 -12.34
CA GLY A 135 -22.64 -5.12 -13.72
C GLY A 135 -21.25 -5.73 -13.94
N GLY A 136 -20.57 -6.24 -12.91
CA GLY A 136 -19.24 -6.84 -13.00
C GLY A 136 -18.10 -5.85 -13.30
N LYS A 137 -18.35 -4.54 -13.15
CA LYS A 137 -17.36 -3.47 -13.38
C LYS A 137 -16.48 -3.22 -12.15
N VAL A 138 -17.05 -3.37 -10.95
CA VAL A 138 -16.36 -3.22 -9.66
C VAL A 138 -16.41 -4.53 -8.89
N THR A 139 -15.31 -4.89 -8.25
CA THR A 139 -15.20 -6.06 -7.38
C THR A 139 -14.63 -5.63 -6.03
N LEU A 140 -15.20 -6.13 -4.92
CA LEU A 140 -14.57 -6.05 -3.61
C LEU A 140 -13.86 -7.37 -3.32
N LEU A 141 -12.55 -7.33 -3.04
CA LEU A 141 -11.80 -8.53 -2.71
C LEU A 141 -12.41 -9.23 -1.48
N PRO A 142 -12.61 -10.56 -1.53
CA PRO A 142 -13.14 -11.31 -0.39
C PRO A 142 -12.27 -11.13 0.85
N ARG A 143 -12.88 -11.07 2.04
CA ARG A 143 -12.15 -11.21 3.30
C ARG A 143 -11.80 -12.67 3.50
N ASP A 144 -10.54 -12.97 3.77
CA ASP A 144 -10.23 -14.23 4.43
C ASP A 144 -10.86 -14.19 5.82
N SER A 145 -11.81 -15.09 6.07
CA SER A 145 -12.46 -15.21 7.37
C SER A 145 -11.42 -15.56 8.42
N VAL A 146 -11.02 -14.57 9.21
CA VAL A 146 -10.21 -14.80 10.39
C VAL A 146 -11.09 -15.49 11.43
N GLY A 147 -10.91 -16.82 11.55
CA GLY A 147 -11.24 -17.56 12.75
C GLY A 147 -12.71 -17.77 13.10
N SER A 148 -13.44 -18.55 12.31
CA SER A 148 -14.35 -19.52 12.88
C SER A 148 -13.86 -20.91 12.44
N GLY A 149 -13.47 -21.75 13.39
CA GLY A 149 -12.99 -23.11 13.14
C GLY A 149 -14.12 -24.04 12.69
N GLN A 150 -14.73 -23.72 11.56
CA GLN A 150 -15.58 -24.62 10.82
C GLN A 150 -15.03 -24.70 9.39
N ALA A 151 -14.41 -25.82 9.09
CA ALA A 151 -14.10 -26.21 7.74
C ALA A 151 -15.40 -26.25 6.94
N VAL A 152 -15.63 -25.27 6.09
CA VAL A 152 -16.65 -25.37 5.06
C VAL A 152 -16.09 -26.32 4.02
N HIS A 153 -16.58 -27.57 4.03
CA HIS A 153 -16.45 -28.47 2.91
C HIS A 153 -17.16 -27.84 1.72
N LEU A 154 -16.42 -27.20 0.83
CA LEU A 154 -16.91 -26.93 -0.51
C LEU A 154 -16.91 -28.26 -1.25
N GLU A 155 -18.07 -28.85 -1.40
CA GLU A 155 -18.31 -29.95 -2.33
C GLU A 155 -17.98 -29.45 -3.74
N ASP A 156 -17.02 -30.13 -4.37
CA ASP A 156 -16.62 -29.93 -5.76
C ASP A 156 -17.76 -30.45 -6.68
N PRO A 157 -18.44 -29.59 -7.48
CA PRO A 157 -19.56 -30.01 -8.30
C PRO A 157 -19.16 -30.62 -9.65
N MET A 158 -17.96 -31.22 -9.77
CA MET A 158 -17.54 -31.90 -11.00
C MET A 158 -16.96 -33.30 -10.70
N ARG A 159 -17.77 -34.19 -10.22
CA ARG A 159 -17.58 -35.65 -10.39
C ARG A 159 -18.70 -36.20 -11.26
N GLU A 160 -18.54 -36.07 -12.56
CA GLU A 160 -19.23 -36.98 -13.48
C GLU A 160 -18.26 -38.11 -13.91
N ASP A 161 -18.72 -39.31 -13.67
CA ASP A 161 -18.12 -40.56 -14.13
C ASP A 161 -17.88 -40.53 -15.65
N VAL A 162 -16.62 -40.68 -16.06
CA VAL A 162 -16.32 -41.16 -17.42
C VAL A 162 -15.30 -42.29 -17.32
N SER A 163 -15.80 -43.50 -17.22
CA SER A 163 -15.03 -44.71 -17.58
C SER A 163 -15.00 -44.82 -19.09
N ALA A 164 -13.91 -44.46 -19.73
CA ALA A 164 -13.59 -44.91 -21.09
C ALA A 164 -12.07 -44.91 -21.31
N LYS A 165 -11.61 -46.06 -21.71
CA LYS A 165 -10.23 -46.43 -22.07
C LYS A 165 -9.70 -45.52 -23.17
N ALA A 166 -8.50 -44.96 -22.97
CA ALA A 166 -7.60 -44.62 -24.10
C ALA A 166 -6.15 -44.49 -23.61
N ASP A 167 -5.40 -45.30 -24.16
CA ASP A 167 -3.98 -45.37 -24.57
C ASP A 167 -2.92 -44.45 -23.92
N SER A 168 -1.99 -45.18 -23.24
CA SER A 168 -0.85 -44.62 -22.48
C SER A 168 0.39 -44.56 -23.37
N SER A 169 0.59 -43.62 -24.25
CA SER A 169 1.87 -43.52 -24.98
C SER A 169 2.41 -42.11 -25.27
N HIS A 170 1.72 -41.02 -24.94
CA HIS A 170 2.19 -39.65 -25.21
C HIS A 170 2.42 -38.74 -24.00
N LEU A 171 2.32 -39.22 -22.78
CA LEU A 171 2.49 -38.43 -21.54
C LEU A 171 3.83 -38.61 -20.80
N LEU A 172 4.78 -39.39 -21.38
CA LEU A 172 6.06 -39.62 -20.74
C LEU A 172 7.19 -38.70 -21.21
N ALA A 173 7.01 -37.91 -22.26
CA ALA A 173 8.03 -37.03 -22.82
C ALA A 173 8.08 -35.61 -22.23
N ALA A 174 7.05 -35.19 -21.50
CA ALA A 174 6.97 -33.82 -20.91
C ALA A 174 7.48 -33.73 -19.46
N ARG A 175 7.69 -34.88 -18.79
CA ARG A 175 8.14 -34.87 -17.37
C ARG A 175 9.65 -34.96 -17.14
N THR A 176 10.47 -35.13 -18.19
CA THR A 176 11.93 -35.30 -18.10
C THR A 176 12.71 -34.00 -18.35
N ARG A 177 12.10 -32.90 -18.71
CA ARG A 177 12.79 -31.61 -18.95
C ARG A 177 12.77 -30.60 -17.81
N LEU A 178 12.17 -30.91 -16.67
CA LEU A 178 12.06 -30.03 -15.51
C LEU A 178 12.87 -30.48 -14.28
N ARG A 179 13.84 -31.40 -14.46
CA ARG A 179 14.66 -31.93 -13.36
C ARG A 179 16.19 -31.71 -13.47
N THR A 180 16.66 -30.85 -14.40
CA THR A 180 18.11 -30.64 -14.63
C THR A 180 18.58 -29.19 -14.49
N ALA A 181 17.87 -28.37 -13.70
CA ALA A 181 18.30 -27.00 -13.39
C ALA A 181 18.22 -26.68 -11.88
N GLN A 182 18.55 -27.65 -11.04
CA GLN A 182 18.75 -27.42 -9.60
C GLN A 182 19.88 -28.37 -9.12
N ASN A 183 21.08 -27.95 -9.32
CA ASN A 183 22.29 -28.29 -8.52
C ASN A 183 23.45 -27.55 -9.15
N ASP A 184 23.90 -26.49 -8.48
CA ASP A 184 25.33 -26.30 -8.20
C ASP A 184 25.54 -25.04 -7.35
N ASN A 185 26.21 -25.31 -6.23
CA ASN A 185 26.99 -24.39 -5.42
C ASN A 185 26.29 -23.47 -4.39
N PHE A 186 26.10 -24.01 -3.19
CA PHE A 186 26.61 -23.32 -1.99
C PHE A 186 27.03 -24.41 -0.94
N LYS A 187 28.32 -24.53 -0.70
CA LYS A 187 28.88 -25.30 0.41
C LYS A 187 28.80 -24.48 1.69
N ILE A 188 28.02 -24.94 2.65
CA ILE A 188 28.04 -24.45 4.03
C ILE A 188 29.01 -25.38 4.82
N VAL A 189 29.99 -24.78 5.46
CA VAL A 189 30.89 -25.43 6.41
C VAL A 189 30.21 -25.35 7.80
N PRO A 190 30.11 -26.45 8.57
CA PRO A 190 29.55 -26.37 9.92
C PRO A 190 30.66 -26.05 10.92
N GLY A 191 30.45 -24.93 11.65
CA GLY A 191 31.23 -24.63 12.84
C GLY A 191 30.31 -24.67 14.06
N ALA A 192 30.57 -25.61 14.95
CA ALA A 192 29.88 -25.82 16.20
C ALA A 192 30.23 -24.71 17.21
N ALA A 193 29.23 -24.14 17.87
CA ALA A 193 29.35 -23.62 19.23
C ALA A 193 27.97 -23.64 19.89
N GLU A 194 27.82 -24.48 20.88
CA GLU A 194 26.67 -24.54 21.79
C GLU A 194 26.64 -23.26 22.64
N GLY A 195 25.54 -22.53 22.55
CA GLY A 195 25.17 -21.44 23.47
C GLY A 195 23.68 -21.49 23.69
N GLN A 196 23.25 -22.01 24.85
CA GLN A 196 21.87 -22.00 25.27
C GLN A 196 21.44 -20.55 25.55
N GLY A 197 20.78 -19.93 24.58
CA GLY A 197 20.04 -18.70 24.75
C GLY A 197 18.56 -19.01 24.48
N HIS A 198 17.71 -18.92 25.49
CA HIS A 198 16.26 -18.93 25.33
C HIS A 198 15.83 -17.66 24.58
N GLY A 199 15.98 -17.67 23.28
CA GLY A 199 15.25 -16.76 22.39
C GLY A 199 13.88 -17.36 22.15
N SER A 200 12.86 -16.86 22.81
CA SER A 200 11.48 -17.14 22.44
C SER A 200 11.25 -16.56 21.04
N GLU A 201 11.24 -17.44 20.03
CA GLU A 201 10.73 -17.10 18.71
C GLU A 201 9.30 -16.59 18.88
N TRP A 202 9.14 -15.29 18.70
CA TRP A 202 7.85 -14.64 18.73
C TRP A 202 7.11 -14.93 17.41
N GLU A 203 6.53 -16.15 17.31
CA GLU A 203 5.48 -16.40 16.30
C GLU A 203 4.23 -15.67 16.72
N GLY A 204 4.27 -14.34 16.58
CA GLY A 204 3.14 -13.48 16.84
C GLY A 204 1.96 -13.89 15.97
N ARG A 205 0.79 -14.01 16.59
CA ARG A 205 -0.53 -14.02 15.92
C ARG A 205 -0.80 -12.66 15.26
N GLY A 206 0.25 -12.02 14.76
CA GLY A 206 0.25 -10.77 14.05
C GLY A 206 -0.22 -10.95 12.62
N PHE A 207 -0.39 -9.88 11.96
CA PHE A 207 -0.67 -9.66 10.56
C PHE A 207 -0.30 -10.88 9.70
N SER A 208 -1.28 -11.76 9.39
CA SER A 208 -1.00 -12.99 8.70
C SER A 208 -0.66 -12.72 7.23
N ARG A 209 0.62 -12.40 6.96
CA ARG A 209 1.18 -12.24 5.62
C ARG A 209 0.70 -13.34 4.66
N ALA A 210 0.75 -14.60 5.10
CA ALA A 210 0.46 -15.75 4.24
C ALA A 210 -0.99 -15.79 3.71
N LYS A 211 -1.99 -15.33 4.48
CA LYS A 211 -3.41 -15.40 4.07
C LYS A 211 -3.81 -14.26 3.13
N GLN A 212 -3.23 -13.09 3.29
CA GLN A 212 -3.49 -11.92 2.44
C GLN A 212 -3.07 -12.19 0.99
N HIS A 213 -1.95 -12.90 0.81
CA HIS A 213 -1.41 -13.22 -0.51
C HIS A 213 -2.21 -14.26 -1.27
N HIS A 214 -2.92 -15.16 -0.60
CA HIS A 214 -3.65 -16.22 -1.31
C HIS A 214 -4.89 -15.67 -2.03
N THR A 215 -5.62 -14.75 -1.40
CA THR A 215 -6.81 -14.12 -2.00
C THR A 215 -6.41 -13.14 -3.10
N MET A 216 -5.39 -12.31 -2.82
CA MET A 216 -4.82 -11.40 -3.82
C MET A 216 -4.22 -12.16 -5.01
N ARG A 217 -3.42 -13.22 -4.78
CA ARG A 217 -2.90 -14.09 -5.84
C ARG A 217 -3.98 -14.69 -6.72
N ARG A 218 -5.14 -15.05 -6.18
CA ARG A 218 -6.25 -15.61 -6.95
C ARG A 218 -6.97 -14.55 -7.79
N ALA A 219 -7.07 -13.31 -7.30
CA ALA A 219 -7.62 -12.18 -8.04
C ALA A 219 -6.65 -11.67 -9.11
N LEU A 220 -5.33 -11.68 -8.81
CA LEU A 220 -4.27 -11.19 -9.69
C LEU A 220 -3.67 -12.26 -10.63
N ALA A 221 -4.08 -13.53 -10.50
CA ALA A 221 -3.60 -14.65 -11.35
C ALA A 221 -4.22 -14.67 -12.76
N ALA A 222 -4.89 -13.59 -13.18
CA ALA A 222 -5.39 -13.46 -14.54
C ALA A 222 -4.24 -13.11 -15.48
N GLU A 223 -4.23 -13.68 -16.69
CA GLU A 223 -3.36 -13.32 -17.82
C GLU A 223 -3.62 -11.87 -18.32
N VAL A 224 -4.24 -11.04 -17.50
CA VAL A 224 -4.72 -9.69 -17.79
C VAL A 224 -3.72 -8.69 -17.23
N PRO A 225 -3.32 -7.66 -17.99
CA PRO A 225 -2.46 -6.60 -17.48
C PRO A 225 -3.05 -5.90 -16.25
N LEU A 226 -2.19 -5.55 -15.30
CA LEU A 226 -2.58 -5.09 -13.97
C LEU A 226 -2.05 -3.69 -13.69
N ILE A 227 -2.88 -2.84 -13.09
CA ILE A 227 -2.46 -1.60 -12.43
C ILE A 227 -2.77 -1.76 -10.93
N VAL A 228 -1.76 -1.65 -10.06
CA VAL A 228 -1.96 -1.55 -8.63
C VAL A 228 -1.81 -0.08 -8.23
N PHE A 229 -2.82 0.46 -7.55
CA PHE A 229 -2.83 1.84 -7.08
C PHE A 229 -2.95 1.87 -5.56
N ALA A 230 -2.11 2.69 -4.92
CA ALA A 230 -2.15 2.95 -3.49
C ALA A 230 -2.00 4.46 -3.24
N ASN A 231 -2.95 5.05 -2.52
CA ASN A 231 -2.90 6.44 -2.10
C ASN A 231 -3.14 6.54 -0.60
N GLU A 232 -2.18 7.12 0.14
CA GLU A 232 -2.25 7.20 1.60
C GLU A 232 -2.56 5.82 2.22
N PHE A 233 -1.70 4.84 1.88
CA PHE A 233 -1.82 3.45 2.31
C PHE A 233 -0.61 2.98 3.12
N PHE A 234 0.60 3.37 2.68
CA PHE A 234 1.84 2.90 3.31
C PHE A 234 2.16 3.67 4.59
N ASP A 235 1.67 4.88 4.76
CA ASP A 235 1.80 5.72 5.95
C ASP A 235 1.15 5.10 7.20
N ALA A 236 0.10 4.31 6.98
CA ALA A 236 -0.63 3.61 8.03
C ALA A 236 -0.06 2.22 8.36
N LEU A 237 0.92 1.72 7.60
CA LEU A 237 1.53 0.43 7.90
C LEU A 237 2.45 0.52 9.13
N PRO A 238 2.38 -0.46 10.05
CA PRO A 238 3.20 -0.51 11.25
C PRO A 238 4.70 -0.40 11.00
N VAL A 239 5.36 0.44 11.80
CA VAL A 239 6.81 0.68 11.74
C VAL A 239 7.48 0.38 13.08
N GLU A 240 8.77 0.04 13.08
CA GLU A 240 9.59 0.12 14.28
C GLU A 240 10.17 1.53 14.43
N VAL A 241 10.52 1.91 15.66
CA VAL A 241 11.13 3.20 15.98
C VAL A 241 12.46 2.98 16.67
N LEU A 242 13.51 3.55 16.12
CA LEU A 242 14.86 3.47 16.68
C LEU A 242 15.36 4.83 17.18
N SER A 243 16.22 4.78 18.19
CA SER A 243 17.01 5.91 18.70
C SER A 243 18.41 5.43 19.10
N GLU A 244 19.29 6.33 19.56
CA GLU A 244 20.58 5.92 20.16
C GLU A 244 20.42 4.94 21.34
N LYS A 245 19.25 4.89 21.97
CA LYS A 245 18.96 3.98 23.09
C LYS A 245 18.61 2.56 22.65
N GLY A 246 18.37 2.36 21.35
CA GLY A 246 17.96 1.09 20.78
C GLY A 246 16.63 1.14 20.04
N SER A 247 15.95 -0.01 19.96
CA SER A 247 14.64 -0.19 19.36
C SER A 247 13.54 -0.01 20.40
N LEU A 248 12.52 0.80 20.10
CA LEU A 248 11.43 1.18 21.01
C LEU A 248 10.53 -0.01 21.33
N ARG A 249 10.27 -0.20 22.59
CA ARG A 249 9.31 -1.17 23.13
C ARG A 249 8.29 -0.46 24.02
N ILE A 250 7.06 -0.91 23.97
CA ILE A 250 5.95 -0.35 24.76
C ILE A 250 5.66 -1.27 25.94
N ALA A 251 5.88 -0.77 27.15
CA ALA A 251 5.54 -1.43 28.40
C ALA A 251 4.34 -0.76 29.07
N SER A 252 3.83 -1.38 30.15
CA SER A 252 2.75 -0.80 30.97
C SER A 252 3.21 -0.73 32.42
N ARG A 253 3.14 0.48 33.02
CA ARG A 253 3.41 0.73 34.46
C ARG A 253 2.33 1.63 35.02
N ASP A 254 1.75 1.25 36.14
CA ASP A 254 0.71 2.01 36.84
C ASP A 254 -0.46 2.44 35.93
N GLY A 255 -0.87 1.55 35.00
CA GLY A 255 -1.95 1.80 34.04
C GLY A 255 -1.62 2.82 32.95
N ARG A 256 -0.34 3.13 32.74
CA ARG A 256 0.15 4.00 31.65
C ARG A 256 1.11 3.23 30.77
N PHE A 257 1.05 3.49 29.46
CA PHE A 257 2.08 3.03 28.54
C PHE A 257 3.35 3.84 28.77
N VAL A 258 4.49 3.13 28.79
CA VAL A 258 5.82 3.71 28.96
C VAL A 258 6.75 3.13 27.91
N GLU A 259 7.70 3.95 27.52
CA GLU A 259 8.73 3.56 26.54
C GLU A 259 9.87 2.83 27.24
N GLU A 260 10.24 1.71 26.69
CA GLU A 260 11.45 0.96 27.03
C GLU A 260 12.27 0.75 25.74
N TRP A 261 13.55 0.45 25.87
CA TRP A 261 14.45 0.32 24.74
C TRP A 261 15.14 -1.04 24.80
N ALA A 262 15.17 -1.73 23.69
CA ALA A 262 15.82 -3.02 23.51
C ALA A 262 16.97 -2.90 22.50
N GLU A 263 17.84 -3.90 22.48
CA GLU A 263 18.87 -3.99 21.44
C GLU A 263 18.20 -4.10 20.06
N PRO A 264 18.61 -3.28 19.06
CA PRO A 264 18.08 -3.38 17.72
C PRO A 264 18.47 -4.72 17.06
N SER A 265 17.58 -5.25 16.23
CA SER A 265 17.88 -6.42 15.42
C SER A 265 18.84 -6.07 14.28
N GLU A 266 19.51 -7.08 13.72
CA GLU A 266 20.36 -6.93 12.53
C GLU A 266 19.53 -6.42 11.32
N GLU A 267 18.26 -6.80 11.22
CA GLU A 267 17.36 -6.37 10.15
C GLU A 267 17.04 -4.86 10.27
N GLU A 268 16.76 -4.37 11.49
CA GLU A 268 16.53 -2.95 11.78
C GLU A 268 17.78 -2.11 11.48
N LEU A 269 18.96 -2.55 11.93
CA LEU A 269 20.22 -1.85 11.64
C LEU A 269 20.54 -1.86 10.15
N GLY A 270 20.38 -3.01 9.49
CA GLY A 270 20.57 -3.13 8.05
C GLY A 270 19.62 -2.28 7.22
N PHE A 271 18.40 -1.99 7.73
CA PHE A 271 17.47 -1.04 7.12
C PHE A 271 18.01 0.39 7.21
N LEU A 272 18.49 0.82 8.38
CA LEU A 272 19.07 2.16 8.56
C LEU A 272 20.27 2.36 7.65
N ASP A 273 21.17 1.40 7.59
CA ASP A 273 22.38 1.47 6.75
C ASP A 273 22.06 1.69 5.28
N ARG A 274 21.04 1.03 4.78
CA ARG A 274 20.72 1.00 3.34
C ARG A 274 19.74 2.09 2.92
N TYR A 275 18.72 2.34 3.73
CA TYR A 275 17.53 3.11 3.30
C TYR A 275 17.25 4.36 4.12
N SER A 276 17.90 4.53 5.27
CA SER A 276 17.58 5.61 6.20
C SER A 276 18.86 6.23 6.78
N VAL A 277 18.76 6.87 7.92
CA VAL A 277 19.87 7.42 8.70
C VAL A 277 19.84 6.87 10.12
N HIS A 278 21.01 6.72 10.74
CA HIS A 278 21.09 6.38 12.15
C HIS A 278 20.70 7.60 12.98
N PRO A 279 19.78 7.46 13.93
CA PRO A 279 19.38 8.56 14.80
C PRO A 279 20.56 8.98 15.71
N ALA A 280 20.67 10.28 15.99
CA ALA A 280 21.68 10.86 16.87
C ALA A 280 21.06 11.65 18.02
N GLY A 281 21.63 11.55 19.21
CA GLY A 281 21.15 12.28 20.38
C GLY A 281 19.75 11.85 20.82
N GLN A 282 18.77 12.74 20.71
CA GLN A 282 17.37 12.47 21.07
C GLN A 282 16.47 12.14 19.85
N GLU A 283 17.06 12.11 18.69
CA GLU A 283 16.33 11.82 17.44
C GLU A 283 15.76 10.41 17.43
N ARG A 284 14.68 10.24 16.65
CA ARG A 284 14.05 8.96 16.37
C ARG A 284 13.94 8.78 14.86
N THR A 285 14.07 7.55 14.43
CA THR A 285 13.95 7.18 13.02
C THR A 285 13.05 5.97 12.89
N GLU A 286 12.10 6.05 11.99
CA GLU A 286 11.19 4.95 11.69
C GLU A 286 11.87 3.94 10.77
N VAL A 287 11.64 2.65 11.05
CA VAL A 287 12.12 1.50 10.29
C VAL A 287 10.93 0.74 9.71
N ALA A 288 10.68 0.97 8.43
CA ALA A 288 9.47 0.54 7.73
C ALA A 288 9.64 -0.83 7.03
N LEU A 289 10.08 -1.86 7.77
CA LEU A 289 10.30 -3.22 7.24
C LEU A 289 9.04 -3.83 6.63
N LEU A 290 7.89 -3.60 7.28
CA LEU A 290 6.61 -4.11 6.77
C LEU A 290 6.25 -3.47 5.43
N SER A 291 6.42 -2.15 5.29
CA SER A 291 6.14 -1.43 4.05
C SER A 291 7.03 -1.91 2.90
N GLN A 292 8.33 -2.08 3.15
CA GLN A 292 9.28 -2.62 2.18
C GLN A 292 8.91 -4.04 1.75
N GLY A 293 8.62 -4.92 2.72
CA GLY A 293 8.21 -6.30 2.44
C GLY A 293 6.89 -6.38 1.68
N THR A 294 5.88 -5.59 2.07
CA THR A 294 4.59 -5.51 1.39
C THR A 294 4.76 -5.06 -0.07
N MET A 295 5.59 -4.04 -0.32
CA MET A 295 5.87 -3.60 -1.69
C MET A 295 6.56 -4.69 -2.51
N SER A 296 7.54 -5.40 -1.94
CA SER A 296 8.21 -6.50 -2.64
C SER A 296 7.25 -7.61 -3.04
N GLU A 297 6.34 -7.95 -2.15
CA GLU A 297 5.32 -8.99 -2.39
C GLU A 297 4.30 -8.54 -3.44
N LEU A 298 3.81 -7.29 -3.39
CA LEU A 298 2.93 -6.72 -4.40
C LEU A 298 3.59 -6.68 -5.78
N ALA A 299 4.84 -6.23 -5.84
CA ALA A 299 5.63 -6.18 -7.07
C ALA A 299 5.87 -7.58 -7.66
N ALA A 300 6.07 -8.61 -6.82
CA ALA A 300 6.24 -9.99 -7.26
C ALA A 300 4.95 -10.57 -7.87
N LEU A 301 3.77 -10.12 -7.44
CA LEU A 301 2.47 -10.55 -7.97
C LEU A 301 2.17 -9.97 -9.36
N ILE A 302 2.73 -8.83 -9.71
CA ILE A 302 2.57 -8.22 -11.02
C ILE A 302 3.48 -8.97 -12.00
N GLU A 303 2.92 -9.57 -13.05
CA GLU A 303 3.69 -10.18 -14.15
C GLU A 303 3.81 -9.23 -15.34
N HIS A 304 2.71 -8.52 -15.66
CA HIS A 304 2.65 -7.54 -16.74
C HIS A 304 1.77 -6.37 -16.28
N GLY A 305 2.36 -5.20 -16.10
CA GLY A 305 1.59 -4.05 -15.62
C GLY A 305 2.40 -3.01 -14.86
N PHE A 306 1.69 -2.25 -14.03
CA PHE A 306 2.21 -1.12 -13.29
C PHE A 306 1.79 -1.15 -11.83
N PHE A 307 2.58 -0.50 -10.98
CA PHE A 307 2.07 0.07 -9.74
C PHE A 307 2.25 1.59 -9.74
N VAL A 308 1.36 2.27 -9.03
CA VAL A 308 1.41 3.71 -8.75
C VAL A 308 1.12 3.92 -7.26
N VAL A 309 2.08 4.45 -6.53
CA VAL A 309 1.95 4.78 -5.11
C VAL A 309 2.07 6.28 -4.93
N ILE A 310 1.13 6.88 -4.22
CA ILE A 310 1.13 8.29 -3.84
C ILE A 310 0.94 8.35 -2.33
N ASP A 311 1.92 8.94 -1.65
CA ASP A 311 1.89 9.02 -0.19
C ASP A 311 2.75 10.19 0.28
N TYR A 312 2.55 10.64 1.52
CA TYR A 312 3.45 11.62 2.10
C TYR A 312 4.66 10.92 2.74
N GLY A 313 5.84 11.48 2.47
CA GLY A 313 7.05 10.80 2.89
C GLY A 313 8.32 11.50 2.45
N TYR A 314 9.36 10.71 2.30
CA TYR A 314 10.69 11.21 1.98
C TYR A 314 11.56 10.17 1.28
N THR A 315 12.60 10.65 0.63
CA THR A 315 13.74 9.83 0.19
C THR A 315 14.88 9.90 1.21
N ARG A 316 15.78 8.92 1.22
CA ARG A 316 16.99 8.96 2.08
C ARG A 316 17.79 10.24 1.88
N LYS A 317 17.84 10.78 0.67
CA LYS A 317 18.53 12.04 0.36
C LYS A 317 17.95 13.21 1.16
N GLU A 318 16.62 13.33 1.18
CA GLU A 318 15.93 14.38 1.95
C GLU A 318 16.14 14.21 3.45
N GLN A 319 16.21 12.96 3.93
CA GLN A 319 16.51 12.67 5.32
C GLN A 319 17.95 13.03 5.70
N LEU A 320 18.92 12.77 4.83
CA LEU A 320 20.32 13.21 5.00
C LEU A 320 20.45 14.73 5.03
N ASP A 321 19.56 15.47 4.41
CA ASP A 321 19.48 16.94 4.49
C ASP A 321 18.87 17.43 5.83
N GLY A 322 18.66 16.54 6.81
CA GLY A 322 18.20 16.85 8.17
C GLY A 322 16.69 17.05 8.30
N ARG A 323 15.89 16.49 7.38
CA ARG A 323 14.43 16.50 7.40
C ARG A 323 13.87 15.10 7.68
N HIS A 324 12.59 15.03 8.09
CA HIS A 324 11.87 13.77 8.25
C HIS A 324 12.49 12.79 9.27
N LEU A 325 12.75 13.29 10.46
CA LEU A 325 13.02 12.50 11.66
C LEU A 325 11.85 12.64 12.63
N ASP A 326 11.56 11.60 13.41
CA ASP A 326 10.44 11.56 14.39
C ASP A 326 9.10 11.93 13.74
N THR A 327 8.74 11.17 12.69
CA THR A 327 7.60 11.49 11.82
C THR A 327 6.29 10.89 12.31
N ILE A 328 6.29 10.15 13.43
CA ILE A 328 5.08 9.58 14.02
C ILE A 328 4.11 10.71 14.40
N MET A 329 2.95 10.68 13.80
CA MET A 329 1.86 11.62 14.12
C MET A 329 0.57 10.86 14.43
N THR A 330 -0.24 11.46 15.29
CA THR A 330 -1.58 10.96 15.56
C THR A 330 -2.61 12.01 15.27
N TYR A 331 -3.77 11.55 14.82
CA TYR A 331 -4.88 12.43 14.46
C TYR A 331 -6.15 12.00 15.18
N ARG A 332 -6.80 12.94 15.83
CA ARG A 332 -8.07 12.76 16.53
C ARG A 332 -8.87 14.04 16.51
N GLN A 333 -10.13 14.00 16.06
CA GLN A 333 -11.05 15.15 16.05
C GLN A 333 -10.42 16.42 15.43
N HIS A 334 -9.79 16.28 14.26
CA HIS A 334 -9.06 17.34 13.53
C HIS A 334 -7.86 17.95 14.28
N SER A 335 -7.37 17.28 15.32
CA SER A 335 -6.19 17.71 16.06
C SER A 335 -5.05 16.71 15.85
N ALA A 336 -3.90 17.22 15.44
CA ALA A 336 -2.67 16.46 15.37
C ALA A 336 -1.96 16.45 16.73
N SER A 337 -1.37 15.32 17.09
CA SER A 337 -0.56 15.15 18.32
C SER A 337 0.60 14.19 18.05
N PRO A 338 1.78 14.41 18.63
CA PRO A 338 2.87 13.43 18.56
C PRO A 338 2.74 12.30 19.60
N ASP A 339 1.67 12.25 20.40
CA ASP A 339 1.49 11.26 21.48
C ASP A 339 0.60 10.09 21.04
N PRO A 340 1.19 8.93 20.65
CA PRO A 340 0.44 7.76 20.21
C PRO A 340 -0.23 6.99 21.36
N TYR A 341 0.08 7.31 22.64
CA TYR A 341 -0.36 6.53 23.79
C TYR A 341 -1.65 7.03 24.43
N GLN A 342 -2.12 8.22 24.06
CA GLN A 342 -3.23 8.91 24.71
C GLN A 342 -4.56 8.17 24.56
N ALA A 343 -4.88 7.72 23.35
CA ALA A 343 -6.18 7.14 23.02
C ALA A 343 -6.07 5.95 22.06
N PRO A 344 -5.55 4.78 22.52
CA PRO A 344 -5.40 3.60 21.67
C PRO A 344 -6.72 3.17 21.01
N GLY A 345 -6.71 3.03 19.68
CA GLY A 345 -7.88 2.67 18.87
C GLY A 345 -8.90 3.79 18.66
N GLU A 346 -8.64 5.00 19.16
CA GLU A 346 -9.50 6.17 18.97
C GLU A 346 -8.83 7.31 18.19
N GLN A 347 -7.55 7.16 17.88
CA GLN A 347 -6.75 8.07 17.08
C GLN A 347 -6.07 7.31 15.95
N ASP A 348 -5.91 7.96 14.81
CA ASP A 348 -5.06 7.47 13.75
C ASP A 348 -3.59 7.60 14.15
N ILE A 349 -2.75 6.70 13.68
CA ILE A 349 -1.30 6.74 13.91
C ILE A 349 -0.63 6.56 12.56
N THR A 350 0.15 7.53 12.14
CA THR A 350 0.81 7.51 10.85
C THR A 350 2.30 7.76 10.97
N ALA A 351 3.06 7.30 9.98
CA ALA A 351 4.48 7.57 9.83
C ALA A 351 4.74 8.00 8.38
N HIS A 352 5.69 8.91 8.15
CA HIS A 352 6.10 9.25 6.79
C HIS A 352 6.69 8.05 6.06
N VAL A 353 6.29 7.85 4.82
CA VAL A 353 6.75 6.73 3.98
C VAL A 353 8.20 6.94 3.54
N ASN A 354 9.05 5.93 3.77
CA ASN A 354 10.42 5.92 3.25
C ASN A 354 10.41 5.40 1.80
N PHE A 355 10.38 6.31 0.83
CA PHE A 355 10.33 5.98 -0.60
C PHE A 355 11.60 5.29 -1.11
N THR A 356 12.75 5.47 -0.45
CA THR A 356 13.97 4.72 -0.80
C THR A 356 13.83 3.23 -0.47
N ALA A 357 13.29 2.90 0.70
CA ALA A 357 13.02 1.52 1.08
C ALA A 357 11.90 0.91 0.23
N LEU A 358 10.86 1.70 -0.09
CA LEU A 358 9.75 1.25 -0.92
C LEU A 358 10.22 0.95 -2.35
N THR A 359 11.07 1.81 -2.93
CA THR A 359 11.72 1.57 -4.23
C THR A 359 12.51 0.26 -4.22
N ALA A 360 13.36 0.06 -3.20
CA ALA A 360 14.13 -1.18 -3.08
C ALA A 360 13.23 -2.43 -2.95
N GLY A 361 12.11 -2.34 -2.23
CA GLY A 361 11.12 -3.41 -2.16
C GLY A 361 10.54 -3.74 -3.53
N ALA A 362 10.17 -2.72 -4.31
CA ALA A 362 9.63 -2.90 -5.66
C ALA A 362 10.65 -3.55 -6.61
N GLU A 363 11.91 -3.11 -6.56
CA GLU A 363 13.01 -3.69 -7.36
C GLU A 363 13.27 -5.15 -6.97
N GLN A 364 13.23 -5.48 -5.66
CA GLN A 364 13.33 -6.87 -5.18
C GLN A 364 12.20 -7.75 -5.71
N GLY A 365 10.99 -7.21 -5.87
CA GLY A 365 9.86 -7.87 -6.51
C GLY A 365 9.95 -7.96 -8.04
N GLY A 366 11.04 -7.44 -8.64
CA GLY A 366 11.33 -7.53 -10.08
C GLY A 366 10.71 -6.43 -10.93
N MET A 367 10.30 -5.30 -10.33
CA MET A 367 9.80 -4.13 -11.06
C MET A 367 10.95 -3.25 -11.57
N GLN A 368 10.75 -2.63 -12.70
CA GLN A 368 11.53 -1.47 -13.14
C GLN A 368 10.89 -0.23 -12.50
N VAL A 369 11.65 0.48 -11.69
CA VAL A 369 11.16 1.65 -10.95
C VAL A 369 11.67 2.94 -11.57
N TYR A 370 10.81 3.95 -11.61
CA TYR A 370 11.17 5.32 -12.03
C TYR A 370 11.69 6.12 -10.86
N PRO A 371 12.48 7.19 -11.14
CA PRO A 371 12.83 8.13 -10.10
C PRO A 371 11.59 8.64 -9.37
N VAL A 372 11.67 8.67 -8.04
CA VAL A 372 10.59 9.22 -7.20
C VAL A 372 10.38 10.68 -7.56
N LEU A 373 9.13 11.06 -7.80
CA LEU A 373 8.70 12.43 -8.10
C LEU A 373 7.95 13.01 -6.91
N THR A 374 7.94 14.35 -6.82
CA THR A 374 6.94 14.99 -5.97
C THR A 374 5.56 14.91 -6.63
N GLN A 375 4.49 14.95 -5.83
CA GLN A 375 3.13 15.01 -6.36
C GLN A 375 2.94 16.21 -7.29
N SER A 376 3.58 17.33 -6.97
CA SER A 376 3.60 18.51 -7.83
C SER A 376 4.09 18.19 -9.23
N GLN A 377 5.27 17.61 -9.35
CA GLN A 377 5.87 17.22 -10.63
C GLN A 377 4.96 16.27 -11.41
N PHE A 378 4.43 15.25 -10.74
CA PHE A 378 3.57 14.25 -11.36
C PHE A 378 2.26 14.83 -11.88
N LEU A 379 1.51 15.56 -11.04
CA LEU A 379 0.23 16.13 -11.44
C LEU A 379 0.36 17.28 -12.44
N LEU A 380 1.43 18.07 -12.36
CA LEU A 380 1.73 19.07 -13.39
C LEU A 380 2.04 18.42 -14.74
N GLY A 381 2.83 17.33 -14.75
CA GLY A 381 3.09 16.58 -15.98
C GLY A 381 1.82 16.09 -16.65
N ILE A 382 0.91 15.46 -15.90
CA ILE A 382 -0.39 15.00 -16.41
C ILE A 382 -1.24 16.20 -16.90
N GLY A 383 -1.28 17.27 -16.13
CA GLY A 383 -2.12 18.42 -16.44
C GLY A 383 -1.63 19.22 -17.65
N GLU A 384 -0.33 19.41 -17.79
CA GLU A 384 0.26 20.16 -18.92
C GLU A 384 0.00 19.46 -20.25
N ALA A 385 -0.02 18.14 -20.27
CA ALA A 385 -0.27 17.34 -21.48
C ALA A 385 -1.58 17.71 -22.22
N ASN A 386 -2.59 18.23 -21.47
CA ASN A 386 -3.86 18.68 -22.02
C ASN A 386 -4.30 20.07 -21.55
N GLN A 387 -3.37 20.89 -21.05
CA GLN A 387 -3.62 22.22 -20.52
C GLN A 387 -4.66 22.22 -19.40
N PHE A 388 -4.63 21.19 -18.55
CA PHE A 388 -5.59 20.96 -17.45
C PHE A 388 -7.06 20.90 -17.88
N ALA A 389 -7.34 20.53 -19.13
CA ALA A 389 -8.71 20.45 -19.62
C ALA A 389 -9.59 19.54 -18.76
N ASP A 390 -9.06 18.38 -18.31
CA ASP A 390 -9.79 17.45 -17.45
C ASP A 390 -10.22 18.06 -16.13
N ALA A 391 -9.41 18.93 -15.55
CA ALA A 391 -9.74 19.60 -14.30
C ALA A 391 -10.90 20.60 -14.46
N PHE A 392 -10.95 21.34 -15.57
CA PHE A 392 -11.83 22.49 -15.75
C PHE A 392 -13.05 22.24 -16.65
N GLU A 393 -13.19 21.06 -17.28
CA GLU A 393 -14.19 20.80 -18.29
C GLU A 393 -15.64 21.05 -17.83
N ASP A 394 -15.97 20.65 -16.61
CA ASP A 394 -17.31 20.78 -16.07
C ASP A 394 -17.61 22.17 -15.52
N CYS A 395 -16.62 23.06 -15.49
CA CYS A 395 -16.76 24.41 -14.96
C CYS A 395 -17.50 25.32 -15.94
N ARG A 396 -18.78 25.57 -15.68
CA ARG A 396 -19.62 26.46 -16.49
C ARG A 396 -19.58 27.92 -15.96
N LEU A 397 -19.38 28.07 -14.66
CA LEU A 397 -19.40 29.38 -14.00
C LEU A 397 -17.98 29.80 -13.54
N PRO A 398 -17.67 31.11 -13.49
CA PRO A 398 -16.38 31.59 -13.00
C PRO A 398 -16.05 31.12 -11.57
N GLN A 399 -17.07 31.01 -10.70
CA GLN A 399 -16.90 30.54 -9.31
C GLN A 399 -16.50 29.07 -9.25
N GLU A 400 -17.02 28.22 -10.14
CA GLU A 400 -16.63 26.80 -10.26
C GLU A 400 -15.18 26.71 -10.70
N ARG A 401 -14.76 27.48 -11.71
CA ARG A 401 -13.35 27.55 -12.14
C ARG A 401 -12.43 28.03 -11.02
N ALA A 402 -12.83 29.05 -10.26
CA ALA A 402 -12.06 29.53 -9.13
C ALA A 402 -11.90 28.45 -8.04
N LYS A 403 -12.97 27.71 -7.75
CA LYS A 403 -12.92 26.57 -6.80
C LYS A 403 -11.96 25.49 -7.28
N VAL A 404 -12.06 25.03 -8.52
CA VAL A 404 -11.19 24.03 -9.12
C VAL A 404 -9.74 24.51 -9.13
N ALA A 405 -9.48 25.77 -9.46
CA ALA A 405 -8.13 26.35 -9.42
C ALA A 405 -7.51 26.32 -8.00
N LEU A 406 -8.31 26.62 -6.96
CA LEU A 406 -7.86 26.50 -5.57
C LEU A 406 -7.57 25.06 -5.19
N GLN A 407 -8.38 24.13 -5.64
CA GLN A 407 -8.20 22.71 -5.44
C GLN A 407 -6.89 22.20 -6.10
N LEU A 408 -6.72 22.56 -7.36
CA LEU A 408 -5.50 22.21 -8.09
C LEU A 408 -4.26 22.84 -7.44
N LYS A 409 -4.38 24.13 -7.03
CA LYS A 409 -3.31 24.80 -6.29
C LYS A 409 -2.92 24.03 -5.02
N HIS A 410 -3.89 23.56 -4.24
CA HIS A 410 -3.63 22.78 -3.03
C HIS A 410 -2.88 21.47 -3.33
N LEU A 411 -3.26 20.79 -4.40
CA LEU A 411 -2.62 19.53 -4.81
C LEU A 411 -1.17 19.70 -5.30
N VAL A 412 -0.83 20.86 -5.96
CA VAL A 412 0.45 21.00 -6.65
C VAL A 412 1.43 22.00 -6.03
N THR A 413 1.03 22.81 -5.04
CA THR A 413 1.95 23.79 -4.46
C THR A 413 2.67 23.26 -3.21
N PRO A 414 3.88 23.77 -2.88
CA PRO A 414 4.58 23.41 -1.66
C PRO A 414 3.83 23.73 -0.36
N SER A 415 2.99 24.77 -0.38
CA SER A 415 2.14 25.13 0.77
C SER A 415 0.90 24.25 0.94
N GLY A 416 0.66 23.35 0.01
CA GLY A 416 -0.36 22.30 0.06
C GLY A 416 0.30 20.92 0.14
N MET A 417 -0.11 20.02 -0.74
CA MET A 417 0.32 18.63 -0.77
C MET A 417 1.47 18.38 -1.76
N GLY A 418 1.81 19.37 -2.61
CA GLY A 418 2.63 19.15 -3.80
C GLY A 418 4.05 18.64 -3.54
N GLU A 419 4.70 19.09 -2.47
CA GLU A 419 6.08 18.71 -2.13
C GLU A 419 6.16 17.72 -0.96
N THR A 420 5.09 17.61 -0.15
CA THR A 420 5.04 16.67 0.97
C THR A 420 4.72 15.25 0.49
N PHE A 421 3.92 15.16 -0.57
CA PHE A 421 3.57 13.88 -1.19
C PHE A 421 4.56 13.51 -2.28
N HIS A 422 4.90 12.24 -2.32
CA HIS A 422 5.77 11.64 -3.32
C HIS A 422 5.02 10.60 -4.14
N VAL A 423 5.50 10.39 -5.36
CA VAL A 423 4.92 9.43 -6.30
C VAL A 423 5.98 8.43 -6.72
N LEU A 424 5.69 7.15 -6.52
CA LEU A 424 6.50 6.03 -6.95
C LEU A 424 5.74 5.24 -8.02
N ILE A 425 6.35 5.11 -9.19
CA ILE A 425 5.81 4.34 -10.31
C ILE A 425 6.81 3.28 -10.71
N GLY A 426 6.33 2.07 -10.91
CA GLY A 426 7.12 0.99 -11.47
C GLY A 426 6.31 0.16 -12.46
N SER A 427 7.02 -0.56 -13.32
CA SER A 427 6.43 -1.44 -14.31
C SER A 427 7.14 -2.77 -14.39
N LYS A 428 6.44 -3.76 -14.93
CA LYS A 428 6.99 -5.08 -15.23
C LYS A 428 6.41 -5.59 -16.54
N GLY A 429 7.27 -6.19 -17.37
CA GLY A 429 6.85 -6.67 -18.67
C GLY A 429 6.56 -5.58 -19.73
N VAL A 430 6.93 -4.33 -19.45
CA VAL A 430 6.68 -3.16 -20.30
C VAL A 430 7.99 -2.60 -20.83
N ASP A 431 8.03 -2.20 -22.09
CA ASP A 431 9.19 -1.55 -22.68
C ASP A 431 9.44 -0.19 -22.03
N ARG A 432 10.71 0.07 -21.68
CA ARG A 432 11.12 1.30 -21.01
C ARG A 432 10.81 2.56 -21.84
N ASP A 433 10.87 2.46 -23.15
CA ASP A 433 10.59 3.59 -24.05
C ASP A 433 9.10 3.99 -24.00
N LEU A 434 8.20 3.02 -23.84
CA LEU A 434 6.76 3.29 -23.70
C LEU A 434 6.46 4.03 -22.41
N MET A 435 7.21 3.75 -21.34
CA MET A 435 7.03 4.42 -20.07
C MET A 435 7.50 5.87 -20.09
N SER A 436 8.57 6.18 -20.84
CA SER A 436 9.03 7.57 -20.99
C SER A 436 7.98 8.49 -21.66
N GLY A 437 6.98 7.90 -22.32
CA GLY A 437 5.85 8.58 -22.92
C GLY A 437 4.70 8.93 -21.96
N LEU A 438 4.73 8.46 -20.71
CA LEU A 438 3.70 8.81 -19.71
C LEU A 438 3.85 10.28 -19.29
N SER A 439 2.76 11.04 -19.40
CA SER A 439 2.78 12.48 -19.12
C SER A 439 3.18 12.82 -17.69
N GLY A 440 2.74 12.02 -16.72
CA GLY A 440 3.12 12.17 -15.31
C GLY A 440 4.62 11.99 -15.04
N LEU A 441 5.37 11.34 -15.93
CA LEU A 441 6.82 11.14 -15.80
C LEU A 441 7.66 12.19 -16.55
N SER A 442 7.04 13.17 -17.21
CA SER A 442 7.71 14.17 -18.03
C SER A 442 8.80 14.96 -17.29
N PHE A 443 8.60 15.26 -16.01
CA PHE A 443 9.58 15.95 -15.17
C PHE A 443 10.72 15.05 -14.68
N GLY A 444 10.54 13.73 -14.58
CA GLY A 444 11.58 12.78 -14.21
C GLY A 444 12.61 12.56 -15.32
N ASN A 445 12.22 12.72 -16.57
CA ASN A 445 13.09 12.50 -17.73
C ASN A 445 14.14 13.61 -17.93
N ASN A 446 13.91 14.81 -17.39
CA ASN A 446 14.84 15.93 -17.50
C ASN A 446 16.09 15.78 -16.60
N GLY A 447 16.08 14.86 -15.64
CA GLY A 447 17.21 14.59 -14.74
C GLY A 447 18.23 13.57 -15.28
N MET A 448 17.96 12.88 -16.39
CA MET A 448 18.86 11.88 -16.99
C MET A 448 19.81 12.44 -18.07
N GLN A 449 19.83 13.75 -18.31
CA GLN A 449 20.70 14.39 -19.31
C GLN A 449 21.86 15.20 -18.71
N VAL A 450 22.32 14.84 -17.49
CA VAL A 450 23.57 15.45 -16.95
C VAL A 450 24.55 14.36 -16.58
#